data_d4c5e0d45d556e2cca8230c7dd0fb035
#
_entry.id   d4c5e0d45d556e2cca8230c7dd0fb035
#
_cell.length_a   1.000
_cell.length_b   1.000
_cell.length_c   1.000
_cell.angle_alpha   90.00
_cell.angle_beta   90.00
_cell.angle_gamma   90.00
#
_symmetry.space_group_name_H-M   'P 1'
#
loop_
_entity.id
_entity.type
_entity.pdbx_description
1 polymer ?
#
loop_
_entity_poly.entity_id
_entity_poly.type
_entity_poly.pdbx_seq_one_letter_code
_entity_poly.pdbx_strand_id
1 'polypeptide(L)'
;MRLATSGRVVAVALLALGPPSVASAQGPADFYKGKTVDLYIGYSAGGGYDVYARALARHMGRFIPGNPTILAKNMPGAGSLLLANWLYNVAPKDGTAFGIIGRGTAFDPLLGSTKAQFDAGKFNWIGSINDEVSVCVAWHTTGITTLAQVERKELTVGGSGPAADTDQFPKVLNATLGTKFKIVTGYPGGNDVDLAMERGEVMGRCGWSWSSVIATHKSWIDDRKINVLVQLSLSKHADLPHVPLIMDFARTEEQKQIFNLVFARQPMGRPFLAPPGIPSERVAVLRKAFMDAMKSGEFLAEAEKMQLEINPVSGEAVQKIVQEVYRTPKAIAAAVAQMVN
;
A
#
# COMPACT_ATOMS: atom_id res chain seq x y z
N MET A 1 84.82 31.54 -41.86
CA MET A 1 83.72 31.90 -41.00
C MET A 1 82.39 31.42 -41.66
N ARG A 2 81.92 30.22 -41.35
CA ARG A 2 80.68 29.67 -41.95
C ARG A 2 79.61 29.59 -40.81
N LEU A 3 78.52 30.33 -41.00
CA LEU A 3 77.32 30.25 -40.11
C LEU A 3 76.46 29.02 -40.53
N ALA A 4 76.21 28.20 -39.57
CA ALA A 4 75.21 27.09 -39.66
C ALA A 4 73.82 27.55 -39.18
N THR A 5 72.86 27.51 -40.04
CA THR A 5 71.45 27.78 -39.77
C THR A 5 70.74 26.49 -39.41
N SER A 6 70.32 26.34 -38.15
CA SER A 6 69.51 25.20 -37.61
C SER A 6 68.05 25.45 -37.94
N GLY A 7 67.44 24.67 -38.81
CA GLY A 7 65.98 24.65 -39.02
C GLY A 7 65.30 23.82 -38.00
N ARG A 8 64.34 24.43 -37.22
CA ARG A 8 63.40 23.72 -36.31
C ARG A 8 62.21 23.25 -37.11
N VAL A 9 61.99 21.95 -37.17
CA VAL A 9 60.77 21.33 -37.69
C VAL A 9 59.77 21.28 -36.56
N VAL A 10 58.66 22.00 -36.70
CA VAL A 10 57.52 21.93 -35.78
C VAL A 10 56.57 20.86 -36.31
N ALA A 11 56.46 19.73 -35.60
CA ALA A 11 55.49 18.70 -35.90
C ALA A 11 54.13 19.11 -35.25
N VAL A 12 53.13 19.42 -36.08
CA VAL A 12 51.75 19.68 -35.67
C VAL A 12 51.05 18.32 -35.56
N ALA A 13 50.80 17.89 -34.29
CA ALA A 13 49.98 16.71 -34.01
C ALA A 13 48.49 17.08 -34.18
N LEU A 14 47.83 16.59 -35.24
CA LEU A 14 46.38 16.63 -35.39
C LEU A 14 45.76 15.64 -34.40
N LEU A 15 45.15 16.17 -33.30
CA LEU A 15 44.24 15.41 -32.46
C LEU A 15 42.92 15.18 -33.24
N ALA A 16 42.70 13.96 -33.70
CA ALA A 16 41.42 13.53 -34.23
C ALA A 16 40.39 13.43 -33.10
N LEU A 17 39.53 14.45 -32.94
CA LEU A 17 38.33 14.38 -32.15
C LEU A 17 37.37 13.39 -32.84
N GLY A 18 37.31 12.15 -32.36
CA GLY A 18 36.28 11.19 -32.74
C GLY A 18 34.88 11.75 -32.35
N PRO A 19 33.82 11.42 -33.15
CA PRO A 19 32.49 11.87 -32.82
C PRO A 19 32.08 11.35 -31.41
N PRO A 20 31.36 12.14 -30.60
CA PRO A 20 30.89 11.69 -29.32
C PRO A 20 30.00 10.45 -29.51
N SER A 21 30.39 9.33 -28.93
CA SER A 21 29.54 8.12 -28.88
C SER A 21 28.26 8.50 -28.15
N VAL A 22 27.17 8.67 -28.89
CA VAL A 22 25.82 8.80 -28.31
C VAL A 22 25.53 7.45 -27.65
N ALA A 23 25.67 7.36 -26.35
CA ALA A 23 25.22 6.20 -25.60
C ALA A 23 23.72 6.05 -25.87
N SER A 24 23.37 5.11 -26.74
CA SER A 24 21.98 4.76 -27.03
C SER A 24 21.37 4.30 -25.69
N ALA A 25 20.43 5.06 -25.16
CA ALA A 25 19.69 4.64 -23.96
C ALA A 25 19.04 3.30 -24.30
N GLN A 26 19.39 2.24 -23.55
CA GLN A 26 18.80 0.91 -23.73
C GLN A 26 17.29 1.04 -23.60
N GLY A 27 16.55 0.63 -24.63
CA GLY A 27 15.09 0.62 -24.58
C GLY A 27 14.59 -0.27 -23.44
N PRO A 28 13.37 -0.05 -22.92
CA PRO A 28 12.83 -0.83 -21.81
C PRO A 28 12.86 -2.35 -22.03
N ALA A 29 12.68 -2.82 -23.27
CA ALA A 29 12.74 -4.26 -23.60
C ALA A 29 14.14 -4.85 -23.38
N ASP A 30 15.17 -4.14 -23.78
CA ASP A 30 16.56 -4.58 -23.59
C ASP A 30 16.95 -4.51 -22.11
N PHE A 31 16.42 -3.52 -21.40
CA PHE A 31 16.69 -3.37 -19.97
C PHE A 31 16.14 -4.53 -19.13
N TYR A 32 14.90 -4.96 -19.36
CA TYR A 32 14.25 -6.00 -18.52
C TYR A 32 14.55 -7.43 -18.97
N LYS A 33 15.08 -7.63 -20.17
CA LYS A 33 15.38 -8.97 -20.70
C LYS A 33 16.34 -9.74 -19.80
N GLY A 34 15.90 -10.92 -19.34
CA GLY A 34 16.68 -11.79 -18.46
C GLY A 34 16.83 -11.30 -17.02
N LYS A 35 16.13 -10.23 -16.63
CA LYS A 35 16.15 -9.72 -15.26
C LYS A 35 15.06 -10.32 -14.40
N THR A 36 15.25 -10.22 -13.09
CA THR A 36 14.22 -10.40 -12.07
C THR A 36 13.82 -9.02 -11.57
N VAL A 37 12.52 -8.80 -11.41
CA VAL A 37 11.95 -7.62 -10.75
C VAL A 37 11.42 -8.04 -9.39
N ASP A 38 11.93 -7.42 -8.34
CA ASP A 38 11.53 -7.73 -6.97
C ASP A 38 10.26 -6.97 -6.58
N LEU A 39 9.23 -7.70 -6.14
CA LEU A 39 8.03 -7.17 -5.54
C LEU A 39 8.08 -7.37 -4.02
N TYR A 40 8.24 -6.28 -3.28
CA TYR A 40 8.27 -6.31 -1.82
C TYR A 40 6.89 -6.13 -1.22
N ILE A 41 6.57 -6.91 -0.19
CA ILE A 41 5.27 -6.95 0.48
C ILE A 41 5.46 -6.53 1.93
N GLY A 42 4.82 -5.43 2.35
CA GLY A 42 5.00 -4.83 3.69
C GLY A 42 4.36 -5.59 4.86
N TYR A 43 3.88 -6.81 4.65
CA TYR A 43 3.24 -7.67 5.63
C TYR A 43 3.73 -9.11 5.53
N SER A 44 3.43 -9.94 6.55
CA SER A 44 3.75 -11.37 6.54
C SER A 44 3.01 -12.14 5.44
N ALA A 45 3.51 -13.34 5.12
CA ALA A 45 2.92 -14.22 4.13
C ALA A 45 1.53 -14.73 4.56
N GLY A 46 0.62 -14.91 3.60
CA GLY A 46 -0.72 -15.48 3.79
C GLY A 46 -1.83 -14.48 4.12
N GLY A 47 -1.50 -13.24 4.49
CA GLY A 47 -2.51 -12.18 4.66
C GLY A 47 -2.97 -11.56 3.34
N GLY A 48 -4.05 -10.77 3.35
CA GLY A 48 -4.65 -10.21 2.14
C GLY A 48 -3.66 -9.44 1.25
N TYR A 49 -2.77 -8.61 1.79
CA TYR A 49 -1.74 -7.92 0.99
C TYR A 49 -0.80 -8.89 0.28
N ASP A 50 -0.39 -9.98 0.94
CA ASP A 50 0.47 -11.00 0.35
C ASP A 50 -0.24 -11.79 -0.74
N VAL A 51 -1.49 -12.20 -0.51
CA VAL A 51 -2.31 -12.95 -1.48
C VAL A 51 -2.50 -12.16 -2.77
N TYR A 52 -2.91 -10.88 -2.68
CA TYR A 52 -3.08 -10.01 -3.83
C TYR A 52 -1.77 -9.72 -4.58
N ALA A 53 -0.68 -9.46 -3.85
CA ALA A 53 0.63 -9.19 -4.44
C ALA A 53 1.18 -10.40 -5.20
N ARG A 54 1.01 -11.62 -4.66
CA ARG A 54 1.45 -12.84 -5.34
C ARG A 54 0.60 -13.19 -6.54
N ALA A 55 -0.71 -12.91 -6.50
CA ALA A 55 -1.55 -13.02 -7.69
C ALA A 55 -1.05 -12.08 -8.81
N LEU A 56 -0.78 -10.81 -8.51
CA LEU A 56 -0.19 -9.88 -9.48
C LEU A 56 1.18 -10.36 -10.00
N ALA A 57 2.07 -10.83 -9.12
CA ALA A 57 3.42 -11.27 -9.48
C ALA A 57 3.44 -12.39 -10.53
N ARG A 58 2.47 -13.31 -10.48
CA ARG A 58 2.36 -14.40 -11.45
C ARG A 58 1.98 -13.93 -12.86
N HIS A 59 1.35 -12.78 -12.99
CA HIS A 59 0.79 -12.32 -14.27
C HIS A 59 1.49 -11.09 -14.85
N MET A 60 1.92 -10.14 -14.02
CA MET A 60 2.38 -8.83 -14.49
C MET A 60 3.65 -8.89 -15.36
N GLY A 61 4.57 -9.83 -15.08
CA GLY A 61 5.87 -9.92 -15.77
C GLY A 61 5.76 -10.03 -17.28
N ARG A 62 4.76 -10.74 -17.80
CA ARG A 62 4.52 -10.92 -19.26
C ARG A 62 4.08 -9.64 -19.98
N PHE A 63 3.61 -8.64 -19.24
CA PHE A 63 3.23 -7.33 -19.79
C PHE A 63 4.37 -6.30 -19.71
N ILE A 64 5.50 -6.65 -19.08
CA ILE A 64 6.71 -5.85 -19.08
C ILE A 64 7.56 -6.25 -20.30
N PRO A 65 7.99 -5.32 -21.17
CA PRO A 65 8.87 -5.63 -22.28
C PRO A 65 10.11 -6.38 -21.79
N GLY A 66 10.50 -7.47 -22.45
CA GLY A 66 11.57 -8.37 -22.01
C GLY A 66 11.14 -9.49 -21.09
N ASN A 67 9.86 -9.54 -20.69
CA ASN A 67 9.21 -10.60 -19.88
C ASN A 67 10.02 -11.01 -18.63
N PRO A 68 10.37 -10.08 -17.73
CA PRO A 68 11.12 -10.41 -16.53
C PRO A 68 10.26 -11.27 -15.57
N THR A 69 10.93 -12.10 -14.79
CA THR A 69 10.29 -12.77 -13.65
C THR A 69 10.03 -11.78 -12.53
N ILE A 70 8.82 -11.76 -11.96
CA ILE A 70 8.53 -10.99 -10.74
C ILE A 70 8.65 -11.90 -9.54
N LEU A 71 9.54 -11.56 -8.60
CA LEU A 71 9.80 -12.31 -7.39
C LEU A 71 9.19 -11.61 -6.17
N ALA A 72 8.17 -12.20 -5.56
CA ALA A 72 7.51 -11.67 -4.38
C ALA A 72 8.31 -11.99 -3.09
N LYS A 73 8.63 -10.96 -2.30
CA LYS A 73 9.41 -11.02 -1.05
C LYS A 73 8.69 -10.28 0.07
N ASN A 74 8.55 -10.88 1.24
CA ASN A 74 7.94 -10.20 2.39
C ASN A 74 8.98 -9.38 3.19
N MET A 75 8.60 -8.16 3.55
CA MET A 75 9.37 -7.25 4.41
C MET A 75 8.39 -6.58 5.41
N PRO A 76 7.87 -7.35 6.38
CA PRO A 76 6.92 -6.84 7.36
C PRO A 76 7.59 -5.91 8.37
N GLY A 77 6.80 -5.03 8.99
CA GLY A 77 7.24 -4.20 10.11
C GLY A 77 6.50 -2.87 10.21
N ALA A 78 6.07 -2.54 11.42
CA ALA A 78 5.40 -1.30 11.79
C ALA A 78 4.23 -0.90 10.88
N GLY A 79 3.41 -1.88 10.45
CA GLY A 79 2.30 -1.61 9.51
C GLY A 79 2.74 -1.25 8.10
N SER A 80 3.84 -1.86 7.61
CA SER A 80 4.56 -1.63 6.35
C SER A 80 5.42 -0.35 6.28
N LEU A 81 5.54 0.40 7.37
CA LEU A 81 6.39 1.60 7.42
C LEU A 81 7.87 1.28 7.15
N LEU A 82 8.34 0.10 7.60
CA LEU A 82 9.69 -0.38 7.32
C LEU A 82 9.93 -0.48 5.80
N LEU A 83 9.01 -1.11 5.07
CA LEU A 83 9.10 -1.24 3.62
C LEU A 83 9.03 0.12 2.93
N ALA A 84 8.14 1.02 3.35
CA ALA A 84 8.02 2.35 2.75
C ALA A 84 9.33 3.14 2.88
N ASN A 85 9.94 3.16 4.06
CA ASN A 85 11.23 3.79 4.29
C ASN A 85 12.34 3.17 3.43
N TRP A 86 12.39 1.84 3.34
CA TRP A 86 13.37 1.12 2.54
C TRP A 86 13.22 1.40 1.05
N LEU A 87 11.99 1.35 0.51
CA LEU A 87 11.71 1.68 -0.89
C LEU A 87 12.16 3.10 -1.24
N TYR A 88 11.94 4.06 -0.35
CA TYR A 88 12.27 5.45 -0.60
C TYR A 88 13.78 5.71 -0.61
N ASN A 89 14.50 5.16 0.40
CA ASN A 89 15.86 5.54 0.70
C ASN A 89 16.92 4.56 0.17
N VAL A 90 16.61 3.27 0.06
CA VAL A 90 17.59 2.19 -0.11
C VAL A 90 17.37 1.38 -1.40
N ALA A 91 16.12 1.13 -1.79
CA ALA A 91 15.81 0.27 -2.93
C ALA A 91 16.46 0.75 -4.25
N PRO A 92 16.79 -0.16 -5.18
CA PRO A 92 17.26 0.20 -6.52
C PRO A 92 16.32 1.19 -7.21
N LYS A 93 16.89 2.25 -7.79
CA LYS A 93 16.14 3.31 -8.49
C LYS A 93 16.15 3.12 -10.00
N ASP A 94 16.19 1.90 -10.46
CA ASP A 94 16.29 1.53 -11.87
C ASP A 94 15.05 0.86 -12.47
N GLY A 95 14.02 0.61 -11.63
CA GLY A 95 12.78 -0.05 -12.01
C GLY A 95 12.78 -1.56 -11.79
N THR A 96 13.82 -2.14 -11.18
CA THR A 96 13.88 -3.57 -10.83
C THR A 96 13.31 -3.89 -9.46
N ALA A 97 12.82 -2.88 -8.72
CA ALA A 97 12.17 -3.05 -7.41
C ALA A 97 10.92 -2.18 -7.30
N PHE A 98 9.86 -2.76 -6.79
CA PHE A 98 8.65 -2.05 -6.38
C PHE A 98 7.99 -2.79 -5.19
N GLY A 99 6.96 -2.22 -4.60
CA GLY A 99 6.35 -2.83 -3.43
C GLY A 99 4.87 -2.55 -3.29
N ILE A 100 4.27 -3.24 -2.33
CA ILE A 100 2.91 -2.98 -1.84
C ILE A 100 2.99 -2.66 -0.35
N ILE A 101 2.44 -1.50 0.03
CA ILE A 101 2.39 -1.03 1.42
C ILE A 101 0.95 -0.92 1.92
N GLY A 102 0.76 -0.76 3.22
CA GLY A 102 -0.53 -0.40 3.79
C GLY A 102 -1.00 0.94 3.22
N ARG A 103 -2.27 1.02 2.82
CA ARG A 103 -2.82 2.25 2.21
C ARG A 103 -2.71 3.47 3.14
N GLY A 104 -2.76 3.27 4.47
CA GLY A 104 -2.58 4.32 5.47
C GLY A 104 -1.15 4.84 5.58
N THR A 105 -0.16 4.00 5.32
CA THR A 105 1.26 4.33 5.47
C THR A 105 1.67 5.56 4.65
N ALA A 106 1.05 5.79 3.48
CA ALA A 106 1.29 6.98 2.67
C ALA A 106 0.98 8.30 3.40
N PHE A 107 0.15 8.27 4.45
CA PHE A 107 -0.31 9.45 5.17
C PHE A 107 0.43 9.68 6.50
N ASP A 108 1.30 8.76 6.92
CA ASP A 108 2.06 8.88 8.15
C ASP A 108 2.87 10.17 8.27
N PRO A 109 3.57 10.67 7.21
CA PRO A 109 4.24 11.96 7.29
C PRO A 109 3.26 13.13 7.54
N LEU A 110 2.08 13.11 6.92
CA LEU A 110 1.03 14.13 7.13
C LEU A 110 0.52 14.12 8.58
N LEU A 111 0.44 12.93 9.18
CA LEU A 111 -0.01 12.72 10.55
C LEU A 111 1.12 12.89 11.59
N GLY A 112 2.26 13.46 11.18
CA GLY A 112 3.35 13.83 12.07
C GLY A 112 4.20 12.67 12.58
N SER A 113 4.15 11.51 11.95
CA SER A 113 5.00 10.37 12.31
C SER A 113 6.48 10.68 12.06
N THR A 114 7.26 10.81 13.13
CA THR A 114 8.71 11.03 13.04
C THR A 114 9.49 9.80 12.53
N LYS A 115 8.83 8.65 12.46
CA LYS A 115 9.40 7.39 11.95
C LYS A 115 9.23 7.24 10.43
N ALA A 116 8.38 8.05 9.81
CA ALA A 116 8.20 8.09 8.36
C ALA A 116 9.32 8.92 7.72
N GLN A 117 10.25 8.25 7.05
CA GLN A 117 11.44 8.85 6.44
C GLN A 117 11.29 8.93 4.92
N PHE A 118 10.13 9.37 4.43
CA PHE A 118 9.81 9.48 3.01
C PHE A 118 8.84 10.65 2.75
N ASP A 119 8.81 11.07 1.51
CA ASP A 119 7.81 11.99 0.96
C ASP A 119 6.86 11.16 0.05
N ALA A 120 5.62 10.98 0.48
CA ALA A 120 4.66 10.17 -0.26
C ALA A 120 4.33 10.72 -1.66
N GLY A 121 4.48 12.03 -1.86
CA GLY A 121 4.30 12.69 -3.14
C GLY A 121 5.39 12.37 -4.17
N LYS A 122 6.55 11.89 -3.73
CA LYS A 122 7.70 11.56 -4.59
C LYS A 122 7.80 10.10 -4.99
N PHE A 123 7.02 9.21 -4.38
CA PHE A 123 6.93 7.83 -4.86
C PHE A 123 6.34 7.77 -6.27
N ASN A 124 6.76 6.79 -7.03
CA ASN A 124 6.13 6.43 -8.30
C ASN A 124 4.99 5.45 -8.01
N TRP A 125 3.78 5.96 -7.84
CA TRP A 125 2.60 5.12 -7.65
C TRP A 125 2.30 4.35 -8.94
N ILE A 126 2.22 3.03 -8.84
CA ILE A 126 2.04 2.11 -9.98
C ILE A 126 0.55 1.84 -10.22
N GLY A 127 -0.22 1.68 -9.15
CA GLY A 127 -1.66 1.46 -9.19
C GLY A 127 -2.17 0.87 -7.88
N SER A 128 -3.47 0.64 -7.79
CA SER A 128 -4.11 -0.17 -6.75
C SER A 128 -4.98 -1.25 -7.40
N ILE A 129 -4.97 -2.48 -6.85
CA ILE A 129 -5.75 -3.60 -7.43
C ILE A 129 -7.26 -3.40 -7.21
N ASN A 130 -7.65 -2.79 -6.08
CA ASN A 130 -9.04 -2.52 -5.76
C ASN A 130 -9.19 -1.20 -4.99
N ASP A 131 -10.40 -0.67 -4.95
CA ASP A 131 -10.89 0.16 -3.87
C ASP A 131 -11.32 -0.74 -2.70
N GLU A 132 -11.52 -0.22 -1.50
CA GLU A 132 -11.67 -1.05 -0.32
C GLU A 132 -12.71 -0.50 0.65
N VAL A 133 -13.38 -1.40 1.34
CA VAL A 133 -14.08 -1.12 2.58
C VAL A 133 -13.44 -1.93 3.69
N SER A 134 -13.08 -1.29 4.80
CA SER A 134 -12.64 -2.01 5.99
C SER A 134 -13.79 -2.26 6.93
N VAL A 135 -13.64 -3.25 7.82
CA VAL A 135 -14.61 -3.56 8.86
C VAL A 135 -13.95 -3.64 10.23
N CYS A 136 -14.72 -3.36 11.30
CA CYS A 136 -14.40 -3.85 12.63
C CYS A 136 -15.24 -5.08 12.91
N VAL A 137 -14.60 -6.13 13.40
CA VAL A 137 -15.27 -7.40 13.77
C VAL A 137 -14.99 -7.75 15.22
N ALA A 138 -15.96 -8.44 15.84
CA ALA A 138 -15.80 -9.08 17.14
C ALA A 138 -15.96 -10.60 16.99
N TRP A 139 -15.14 -11.37 17.73
CA TRP A 139 -15.26 -12.81 17.79
C TRP A 139 -16.58 -13.22 18.44
N HIS A 140 -17.25 -14.22 17.94
CA HIS A 140 -18.62 -14.60 18.35
C HIS A 140 -18.79 -14.81 19.86
N THR A 141 -17.76 -15.32 20.56
CA THR A 141 -17.83 -15.60 22.00
C THR A 141 -17.86 -14.35 22.87
N THR A 142 -17.59 -13.17 22.31
CA THR A 142 -17.63 -11.90 23.06
C THR A 142 -19.04 -11.46 23.42
N GLY A 143 -20.05 -11.90 22.65
CA GLY A 143 -21.41 -11.40 22.70
C GLY A 143 -21.58 -9.96 22.19
N ILE A 144 -20.51 -9.35 21.59
CA ILE A 144 -20.56 -8.02 20.98
C ILE A 144 -21.02 -8.18 19.53
N THR A 145 -22.11 -7.52 19.18
CA THR A 145 -22.74 -7.59 17.84
C THR A 145 -22.92 -6.22 17.19
N THR A 146 -22.69 -5.13 17.93
CA THR A 146 -22.83 -3.75 17.44
C THR A 146 -21.69 -2.86 17.90
N LEU A 147 -21.37 -1.80 17.12
CA LEU A 147 -20.37 -0.81 17.53
C LEU A 147 -20.75 -0.11 18.86
N ALA A 148 -22.03 0.18 19.08
CA ALA A 148 -22.52 0.83 20.31
C ALA A 148 -22.24 0.02 21.59
N GLN A 149 -22.14 -1.30 21.50
CA GLN A 149 -21.71 -2.12 22.63
C GLN A 149 -20.23 -1.94 22.99
N VAL A 150 -19.37 -1.59 22.00
CA VAL A 150 -17.96 -1.30 22.25
C VAL A 150 -17.76 0.03 22.99
N GLU A 151 -18.72 0.95 22.94
CA GLU A 151 -18.69 2.16 23.80
C GLU A 151 -18.81 1.82 25.30
N ARG A 152 -19.44 0.69 25.62
CA ARG A 152 -19.73 0.26 26.99
C ARG A 152 -18.84 -0.88 27.48
N LYS A 153 -18.45 -1.78 26.58
CA LYS A 153 -17.67 -2.99 26.87
C LYS A 153 -16.37 -2.97 26.08
N GLU A 154 -15.24 -3.23 26.74
CA GLU A 154 -13.94 -3.34 26.09
C GLU A 154 -13.92 -4.49 25.08
N LEU A 155 -13.31 -4.23 23.91
CA LEU A 155 -13.01 -5.24 22.90
C LEU A 155 -11.51 -5.21 22.57
N THR A 156 -10.80 -6.27 22.96
CA THR A 156 -9.38 -6.42 22.61
C THR A 156 -9.25 -6.77 21.14
N VAL A 157 -8.51 -5.97 20.38
CA VAL A 157 -8.30 -6.14 18.93
C VAL A 157 -6.83 -6.23 18.59
N GLY A 158 -6.49 -7.06 17.59
CA GLY A 158 -5.12 -7.19 17.10
C GLY A 158 -4.76 -6.13 16.05
N GLY A 159 -3.53 -5.59 16.15
CA GLY A 159 -2.98 -4.57 15.26
C GLY A 159 -1.61 -4.94 14.70
N SER A 160 -1.31 -4.50 13.48
CA SER A 160 -0.06 -4.83 12.78
C SER A 160 0.99 -3.71 12.80
N GLY A 161 0.78 -2.71 13.63
CA GLY A 161 1.73 -1.63 13.86
C GLY A 161 1.15 -0.23 13.63
N PRO A 162 1.84 0.82 14.11
CA PRO A 162 1.30 2.17 14.21
C PRO A 162 0.87 2.80 12.89
N ALA A 163 1.47 2.40 11.77
CA ALA A 163 1.08 2.88 10.43
C ALA A 163 -0.07 2.09 9.81
N ALA A 164 -0.53 1.00 10.45
CA ALA A 164 -1.57 0.15 9.90
C ALA A 164 -2.97 0.65 10.28
N ASP A 165 -3.93 0.42 9.38
CA ASP A 165 -5.36 0.67 9.64
C ASP A 165 -5.84 -0.03 10.91
N THR A 166 -5.31 -1.23 11.20
CA THR A 166 -5.66 -2.04 12.37
C THR A 166 -5.26 -1.42 13.71
N ASP A 167 -4.34 -0.47 13.71
CA ASP A 167 -3.97 0.33 14.89
C ASP A 167 -4.63 1.72 14.84
N GLN A 168 -4.61 2.38 13.68
CA GLN A 168 -5.08 3.76 13.54
C GLN A 168 -6.61 3.86 13.65
N PHE A 169 -7.36 2.98 12.99
CA PHE A 169 -8.81 3.09 12.98
C PHE A 169 -9.43 2.91 14.38
N PRO A 170 -9.12 1.87 15.16
CA PRO A 170 -9.69 1.76 16.51
C PRO A 170 -9.25 2.90 17.42
N LYS A 171 -8.04 3.49 17.29
CA LYS A 171 -7.64 4.68 18.03
C LYS A 171 -8.53 5.89 17.68
N VAL A 172 -8.77 6.12 16.37
CA VAL A 172 -9.66 7.20 15.93
C VAL A 172 -11.07 7.00 16.45
N LEU A 173 -11.62 5.77 16.39
CA LEU A 173 -12.95 5.48 16.92
C LEU A 173 -13.03 5.68 18.44
N ASN A 174 -12.00 5.29 19.18
CA ASN A 174 -11.92 5.54 20.61
C ASN A 174 -11.96 7.05 20.92
N ALA A 175 -11.18 7.85 20.18
CA ALA A 175 -11.10 9.30 20.40
C ALA A 175 -12.36 10.04 19.94
N THR A 176 -13.01 9.61 18.84
CA THR A 176 -14.15 10.34 18.26
C THR A 176 -15.51 9.89 18.79
N LEU A 177 -15.67 8.61 19.07
CA LEU A 177 -16.95 8.00 19.44
C LEU A 177 -16.98 7.46 20.87
N GLY A 178 -15.83 7.46 21.58
CA GLY A 178 -15.75 6.92 22.95
C GLY A 178 -15.80 5.39 23.00
N THR A 179 -15.50 4.71 21.90
CA THR A 179 -15.38 3.24 21.90
C THR A 179 -14.21 2.79 22.78
N LYS A 180 -14.26 1.53 23.23
CA LYS A 180 -13.28 0.94 24.14
C LYS A 180 -12.51 -0.19 23.46
N PHE A 181 -11.95 0.09 22.27
CA PHE A 181 -11.03 -0.86 21.67
C PHE A 181 -9.69 -0.85 22.42
N LYS A 182 -9.27 -2.03 22.90
CA LYS A 182 -7.93 -2.25 23.46
C LYS A 182 -7.05 -2.91 22.43
N ILE A 183 -6.03 -2.20 21.94
CA ILE A 183 -5.21 -2.63 20.81
C ILE A 183 -4.00 -3.38 21.33
N VAL A 184 -3.84 -4.64 20.90
CA VAL A 184 -2.61 -5.43 21.02
C VAL A 184 -1.89 -5.33 19.69
N THR A 185 -0.85 -4.52 19.64
CA THR A 185 -0.12 -4.19 18.39
C THR A 185 1.14 -5.04 18.22
N GLY A 186 1.68 -5.07 16.99
CA GLY A 186 2.96 -5.70 16.68
C GLY A 186 2.88 -7.04 15.95
N TYR A 187 1.69 -7.48 15.57
CA TYR A 187 1.55 -8.63 14.69
C TYR A 187 2.16 -8.35 13.30
N PRO A 188 2.93 -9.28 12.71
CA PRO A 188 3.62 -9.05 11.42
C PRO A 188 2.66 -8.85 10.24
N GLY A 189 1.43 -9.38 10.34
CA GLY A 189 0.40 -9.26 9.31
C GLY A 189 -0.99 -9.62 9.81
N GLY A 190 -1.96 -9.55 8.91
CA GLY A 190 -3.35 -9.80 9.27
C GLY A 190 -3.65 -11.24 9.65
N ASN A 191 -3.06 -12.20 8.95
CA ASN A 191 -3.18 -13.63 9.25
C ASN A 191 -2.65 -13.98 10.66
N ASP A 192 -1.64 -13.25 11.16
CA ASP A 192 -1.14 -13.46 12.53
C ASP A 192 -2.16 -12.97 13.57
N VAL A 193 -2.91 -11.88 13.26
CA VAL A 193 -4.05 -11.44 14.09
C VAL A 193 -5.18 -12.46 14.05
N ASP A 194 -5.46 -13.04 12.86
CA ASP A 194 -6.53 -14.03 12.71
C ASP A 194 -6.24 -15.30 13.55
N LEU A 195 -4.99 -15.78 13.53
CA LEU A 195 -4.55 -16.86 14.42
C LEU A 195 -4.66 -16.51 15.92
N ALA A 196 -4.34 -15.26 16.27
CA ALA A 196 -4.49 -14.78 17.65
C ALA A 196 -5.97 -14.71 18.08
N MET A 197 -6.90 -14.40 17.15
CA MET A 197 -8.34 -14.47 17.41
C MET A 197 -8.81 -15.92 17.66
N GLU A 198 -8.37 -16.88 16.85
CA GLU A 198 -8.69 -18.30 17.02
C GLU A 198 -8.20 -18.85 18.37
N ARG A 199 -7.03 -18.36 18.84
CA ARG A 199 -6.44 -18.76 20.13
C ARG A 199 -7.02 -17.99 21.33
N GLY A 200 -7.86 -16.97 21.08
CA GLY A 200 -8.43 -16.14 22.14
C GLY A 200 -7.44 -15.13 22.75
N GLU A 201 -6.31 -14.86 22.10
CA GLU A 201 -5.32 -13.86 22.53
C GLU A 201 -5.88 -12.44 22.32
N VAL A 202 -6.61 -12.24 21.22
CA VAL A 202 -7.42 -11.06 20.94
C VAL A 202 -8.83 -11.48 20.53
N MET A 203 -9.80 -10.61 20.74
CA MET A 203 -11.21 -10.94 20.59
C MET A 203 -11.86 -10.23 19.39
N GLY A 204 -11.06 -9.61 18.55
CA GLY A 204 -11.55 -8.93 17.35
C GLY A 204 -10.41 -8.30 16.52
N ARG A 205 -10.81 -7.71 15.43
CA ARG A 205 -9.94 -6.99 14.51
C ARG A 205 -10.69 -5.79 13.93
N CYS A 206 -10.12 -4.59 14.02
CA CYS A 206 -10.71 -3.37 13.46
C CYS A 206 -9.79 -2.80 12.39
N GLY A 207 -10.33 -2.35 11.25
CA GLY A 207 -9.51 -1.98 10.08
C GLY A 207 -9.14 -3.18 9.19
N TRP A 208 -9.90 -4.25 9.26
CA TRP A 208 -9.74 -5.42 8.40
C TRP A 208 -10.41 -5.18 7.05
N SER A 209 -9.66 -5.28 5.96
CA SER A 209 -10.18 -5.17 4.60
C SER A 209 -11.25 -6.22 4.33
N TRP A 210 -12.45 -5.81 3.89
CA TRP A 210 -13.53 -6.74 3.58
C TRP A 210 -13.14 -7.72 2.47
N SER A 211 -12.45 -7.23 1.44
CA SER A 211 -11.90 -8.09 0.38
C SER A 211 -10.98 -9.20 0.92
N SER A 212 -10.23 -8.94 2.01
CA SER A 212 -9.42 -9.98 2.66
C SER A 212 -10.26 -10.95 3.47
N VAL A 213 -11.31 -10.49 4.14
CA VAL A 213 -12.25 -11.38 4.86
C VAL A 213 -12.82 -12.41 3.90
N ILE A 214 -13.30 -11.95 2.74
CA ILE A 214 -13.89 -12.83 1.71
C ILE A 214 -12.84 -13.78 1.12
N ALA A 215 -11.64 -13.27 0.77
CA ALA A 215 -10.61 -14.09 0.13
C ALA A 215 -9.97 -15.13 1.06
N THR A 216 -9.92 -14.90 2.38
CA THR A 216 -9.15 -15.75 3.30
C THR A 216 -9.97 -16.38 4.42
N HIS A 217 -11.12 -15.81 4.79
CA HIS A 217 -11.92 -16.21 5.96
C HIS A 217 -13.42 -16.18 5.71
N LYS A 218 -13.87 -16.41 4.46
CA LYS A 218 -15.30 -16.44 4.12
C LYS A 218 -16.09 -17.39 5.02
N SER A 219 -15.51 -18.54 5.37
CA SER A 219 -16.15 -19.50 6.29
C SER A 219 -16.46 -18.91 7.67
N TRP A 220 -15.71 -17.91 8.15
CA TRP A 220 -16.02 -17.28 9.45
C TRP A 220 -17.29 -16.43 9.40
N ILE A 221 -17.64 -15.91 8.21
CA ILE A 221 -18.93 -15.25 7.99
C ILE A 221 -20.03 -16.30 7.91
N ASP A 222 -19.86 -17.34 7.08
CA ASP A 222 -20.84 -18.40 6.84
C ASP A 222 -21.16 -19.15 8.14
N ASP A 223 -20.13 -19.45 8.97
CA ASP A 223 -20.24 -20.12 10.28
C ASP A 223 -20.60 -19.17 11.44
N ARG A 224 -20.77 -17.86 11.18
CA ARG A 224 -21.05 -16.82 12.18
C ARG A 224 -20.00 -16.75 13.30
N LYS A 225 -18.72 -17.01 12.99
CA LYS A 225 -17.61 -16.91 13.95
C LYS A 225 -17.22 -15.48 14.26
N ILE A 226 -17.55 -14.53 13.37
CA ILE A 226 -17.33 -13.09 13.58
C ILE A 226 -18.61 -12.30 13.40
N ASN A 227 -18.77 -11.26 14.20
CA ASN A 227 -19.82 -10.25 14.08
C ASN A 227 -19.21 -9.01 13.44
N VAL A 228 -19.73 -8.58 12.28
CA VAL A 228 -19.30 -7.35 11.61
C VAL A 228 -20.02 -6.17 12.25
N LEU A 229 -19.27 -5.28 12.92
CA LEU A 229 -19.82 -4.22 13.76
C LEU A 229 -20.10 -2.92 12.99
N VAL A 230 -19.23 -2.58 12.03
CA VAL A 230 -19.28 -1.32 11.28
C VAL A 230 -18.42 -1.43 10.01
N GLN A 231 -18.84 -0.72 8.96
CA GLN A 231 -18.06 -0.47 7.75
C GLN A 231 -17.26 0.84 7.89
N LEU A 232 -15.98 0.78 7.60
CA LEU A 232 -15.03 1.88 7.69
C LEU A 232 -14.64 2.34 6.29
N SER A 233 -15.45 3.21 5.71
CA SER A 233 -15.29 3.78 4.37
C SER A 233 -16.12 5.05 4.24
N LEU A 234 -16.01 5.75 3.10
CA LEU A 234 -16.86 6.89 2.74
C LEU A 234 -18.21 6.45 2.11
N SER A 235 -18.31 5.19 1.68
CA SER A 235 -19.52 4.60 1.09
C SER A 235 -19.69 3.15 1.55
N LYS A 236 -20.92 2.64 1.51
CA LYS A 236 -21.23 1.25 1.86
C LYS A 236 -20.76 0.29 0.78
N HIS A 237 -20.29 -0.89 1.20
CA HIS A 237 -20.07 -2.03 0.33
C HIS A 237 -21.40 -2.72 0.00
N ALA A 238 -21.53 -3.19 -1.25
CA ALA A 238 -22.76 -3.86 -1.71
C ALA A 238 -23.10 -5.14 -0.92
N ASP A 239 -22.08 -5.90 -0.52
CA ASP A 239 -22.25 -7.13 0.27
C ASP A 239 -22.64 -6.89 1.73
N LEU A 240 -22.56 -5.64 2.21
CA LEU A 240 -22.77 -5.27 3.60
C LEU A 240 -23.96 -4.30 3.80
N PRO A 241 -25.11 -4.48 3.15
CA PRO A 241 -26.20 -3.49 3.16
C PRO A 241 -26.75 -3.23 4.57
N HIS A 242 -26.68 -4.24 5.46
CA HIS A 242 -27.21 -4.18 6.82
C HIS A 242 -26.18 -3.74 7.87
N VAL A 243 -24.89 -3.67 7.51
CA VAL A 243 -23.84 -3.19 8.41
C VAL A 243 -23.81 -1.67 8.37
N PRO A 244 -23.85 -0.96 9.52
CA PRO A 244 -23.83 0.50 9.51
C PRO A 244 -22.51 1.05 8.97
N LEU A 245 -22.58 2.20 8.28
CA LEU A 245 -21.41 2.92 7.81
C LEU A 245 -20.89 3.85 8.90
N ILE A 246 -19.58 3.95 9.07
CA ILE A 246 -18.98 4.80 10.09
C ILE A 246 -19.38 6.29 9.94
N MET A 247 -19.63 6.75 8.73
CA MET A 247 -20.08 8.12 8.46
C MET A 247 -21.43 8.43 9.12
N ASP A 248 -22.28 7.42 9.35
CA ASP A 248 -23.59 7.56 10.01
C ASP A 248 -23.45 7.86 11.53
N PHE A 249 -22.26 7.63 12.11
CA PHE A 249 -21.97 7.90 13.53
C PHE A 249 -21.39 9.29 13.79
N ALA A 250 -21.03 10.06 12.74
CA ALA A 250 -20.51 11.40 12.91
C ALA A 250 -21.61 12.36 13.42
N ARG A 251 -21.42 12.94 14.60
CA ARG A 251 -22.39 13.84 15.26
C ARG A 251 -22.05 15.32 15.06
N THR A 252 -20.80 15.63 14.69
CA THR A 252 -20.30 16.98 14.47
C THR A 252 -19.62 17.10 13.11
N GLU A 253 -19.50 18.33 12.60
CA GLU A 253 -18.79 18.60 11.35
C GLU A 253 -17.29 18.24 11.46
N GLU A 254 -16.69 18.46 12.63
CA GLU A 254 -15.31 18.07 12.89
C GLU A 254 -15.14 16.54 12.79
N GLN A 255 -16.03 15.75 13.38
CA GLN A 255 -15.99 14.29 13.25
C GLN A 255 -16.13 13.82 11.80
N LYS A 256 -17.00 14.47 11.01
CA LYS A 256 -17.11 14.19 9.56
C LYS A 256 -15.81 14.47 8.82
N GLN A 257 -15.16 15.59 9.11
CA GLN A 257 -13.88 15.95 8.48
C GLN A 257 -12.76 14.98 8.88
N ILE A 258 -12.71 14.55 10.15
CA ILE A 258 -11.81 13.53 10.64
C ILE A 258 -12.03 12.20 9.88
N PHE A 259 -13.28 11.74 9.80
CA PHE A 259 -13.61 10.51 9.08
C PHE A 259 -13.31 10.62 7.58
N ASN A 260 -13.58 11.77 6.95
CA ASN A 260 -13.22 12.01 5.56
C ASN A 260 -11.69 11.88 5.35
N LEU A 261 -10.86 12.47 6.22
CA LEU A 261 -9.41 12.34 6.14
C LEU A 261 -8.97 10.88 6.33
N VAL A 262 -9.47 10.24 7.40
CA VAL A 262 -9.03 8.89 7.79
C VAL A 262 -9.42 7.86 6.73
N PHE A 263 -10.61 7.95 6.17
CA PHE A 263 -11.12 6.98 5.19
C PHE A 263 -10.87 7.38 3.73
N ALA A 264 -10.28 8.54 3.45
CA ALA A 264 -9.84 8.94 2.10
C ALA A 264 -8.85 7.96 1.46
N ARG A 265 -8.21 7.10 2.27
CA ARG A 265 -7.28 6.05 1.82
C ARG A 265 -7.97 4.83 1.20
N GLN A 266 -9.26 4.65 1.42
CA GLN A 266 -9.98 3.45 1.00
C GLN A 266 -10.01 3.23 -0.52
N PRO A 267 -10.15 4.27 -1.38
CA PRO A 267 -10.06 4.08 -2.83
C PRO A 267 -8.71 3.54 -3.33
N MET A 268 -7.65 3.55 -2.51
CA MET A 268 -6.36 2.93 -2.82
C MET A 268 -6.14 1.66 -1.97
N GLY A 269 -7.05 0.69 -2.08
CA GLY A 269 -7.13 -0.48 -1.20
C GLY A 269 -5.87 -1.34 -1.13
N ARG A 270 -5.21 -1.54 -2.28
CA ARG A 270 -3.97 -2.33 -2.42
C ARG A 270 -2.94 -1.56 -3.26
N PRO A 271 -2.33 -0.49 -2.70
CA PRO A 271 -1.46 0.40 -3.48
C PRO A 271 -0.08 -0.21 -3.73
N PHE A 272 0.33 -0.20 -4.99
CA PHE A 272 1.67 -0.54 -5.44
C PHE A 272 2.44 0.72 -5.79
N LEU A 273 3.71 0.75 -5.39
CA LEU A 273 4.58 1.91 -5.57
C LEU A 273 6.02 1.48 -5.82
N ALA A 274 6.73 2.33 -6.52
CA ALA A 274 8.16 2.17 -6.78
C ALA A 274 8.96 3.36 -6.21
N PRO A 275 10.28 3.20 -5.98
CA PRO A 275 11.15 4.26 -5.45
C PRO A 275 11.08 5.56 -6.27
N PRO A 276 11.37 6.72 -5.66
CA PRO A 276 11.59 7.95 -6.42
C PRO A 276 12.88 7.86 -7.25
N GLY A 277 12.93 8.62 -8.34
CA GLY A 277 14.14 8.73 -9.17
C GLY A 277 14.34 7.61 -10.21
N ILE A 278 13.35 6.74 -10.38
CA ILE A 278 13.32 5.78 -11.51
C ILE A 278 13.10 6.58 -12.81
N PRO A 279 13.80 6.24 -13.92
CA PRO A 279 13.54 6.82 -15.24
C PRO A 279 12.07 6.75 -15.63
N SER A 280 11.54 7.86 -16.13
CA SER A 280 10.09 8.01 -16.38
C SER A 280 9.51 6.98 -17.34
N GLU A 281 10.28 6.56 -18.35
CA GLU A 281 9.91 5.51 -19.31
C GLU A 281 9.71 4.15 -18.62
N ARG A 282 10.49 3.84 -17.57
CA ARG A 282 10.36 2.59 -16.82
C ARG A 282 9.17 2.64 -15.87
N VAL A 283 8.88 3.81 -15.28
CA VAL A 283 7.65 4.01 -14.51
C VAL A 283 6.43 3.82 -15.41
N ALA A 284 6.42 4.38 -16.62
CA ALA A 284 5.34 4.21 -17.57
C ALA A 284 5.14 2.73 -17.97
N VAL A 285 6.24 1.99 -18.16
CA VAL A 285 6.20 0.54 -18.43
C VAL A 285 5.55 -0.22 -17.27
N LEU A 286 5.96 0.04 -16.02
CA LEU A 286 5.41 -0.64 -14.85
C LEU A 286 3.92 -0.33 -14.66
N ARG A 287 3.50 0.94 -14.82
CA ARG A 287 2.08 1.35 -14.77
C ARG A 287 1.25 0.66 -15.85
N LYS A 288 1.76 0.67 -17.09
CA LYS A 288 1.07 0.00 -18.19
C LYS A 288 0.94 -1.50 -17.95
N ALA A 289 2.03 -2.16 -17.56
CA ALA A 289 2.04 -3.60 -17.28
C ALA A 289 1.08 -3.97 -16.13
N PHE A 290 1.00 -3.14 -15.09
CA PHE A 290 0.03 -3.30 -14.02
C PHE A 290 -1.41 -3.26 -14.55
N MET A 291 -1.78 -2.22 -15.30
CA MET A 291 -3.14 -2.07 -15.83
C MET A 291 -3.50 -3.13 -16.88
N ASP A 292 -2.53 -3.58 -17.68
CA ASP A 292 -2.73 -4.66 -18.64
C ASP A 292 -2.94 -6.01 -17.92
N ALA A 293 -2.20 -6.27 -16.85
CA ALA A 293 -2.39 -7.46 -16.01
C ALA A 293 -3.80 -7.48 -15.41
N MET A 294 -4.30 -6.35 -14.89
CA MET A 294 -5.65 -6.23 -14.30
C MET A 294 -6.78 -6.52 -15.29
N LYS A 295 -6.53 -6.39 -16.58
CA LYS A 295 -7.51 -6.63 -17.67
C LYS A 295 -7.35 -8.00 -18.32
N SER A 296 -6.31 -8.75 -17.98
CA SER A 296 -6.04 -10.03 -18.64
C SER A 296 -7.01 -11.11 -18.18
N GLY A 297 -7.56 -11.87 -19.12
CA GLY A 297 -8.52 -12.95 -18.81
C GLY A 297 -7.95 -14.01 -17.84
N GLU A 298 -6.65 -14.29 -17.94
CA GLU A 298 -5.99 -15.27 -17.07
C GLU A 298 -5.86 -14.76 -15.63
N PHE A 299 -5.52 -13.48 -15.43
CA PHE A 299 -5.49 -12.88 -14.10
C PHE A 299 -6.89 -12.82 -13.49
N LEU A 300 -7.88 -12.38 -14.28
CA LEU A 300 -9.27 -12.29 -13.80
C LEU A 300 -9.84 -13.66 -13.44
N ALA A 301 -9.57 -14.70 -14.24
CA ALA A 301 -9.99 -16.07 -13.93
C ALA A 301 -9.33 -16.65 -12.67
N GLU A 302 -8.06 -16.31 -12.42
CA GLU A 302 -7.38 -16.67 -11.16
C GLU A 302 -7.95 -15.88 -9.98
N ALA A 303 -8.16 -14.58 -10.15
CA ALA A 303 -8.75 -13.71 -9.12
C ALA A 303 -10.14 -14.21 -8.69
N GLU A 304 -10.99 -14.60 -9.64
CA GLU A 304 -12.32 -15.18 -9.37
C GLU A 304 -12.21 -16.45 -8.53
N LYS A 305 -11.33 -17.38 -8.90
CA LYS A 305 -11.10 -18.62 -8.13
C LYS A 305 -10.61 -18.36 -6.71
N MET A 306 -9.83 -17.29 -6.53
CA MET A 306 -9.28 -16.88 -5.24
C MET A 306 -10.22 -15.93 -4.48
N GLN A 307 -11.38 -15.62 -5.02
CA GLN A 307 -12.34 -14.65 -4.48
C GLN A 307 -11.71 -13.26 -4.22
N LEU A 308 -10.82 -12.82 -5.11
CA LEU A 308 -10.20 -11.49 -5.04
C LEU A 308 -11.10 -10.47 -5.73
N GLU A 309 -11.37 -9.39 -5.04
CA GLU A 309 -12.06 -8.24 -5.61
C GLU A 309 -11.10 -7.43 -6.47
N ILE A 310 -11.44 -7.24 -7.74
CA ILE A 310 -10.63 -6.53 -8.74
C ILE A 310 -11.38 -5.30 -9.24
N ASN A 311 -10.98 -4.14 -8.75
CA ASN A 311 -11.49 -2.84 -9.17
C ASN A 311 -10.31 -1.85 -9.28
N PRO A 312 -9.50 -1.93 -10.35
CA PRO A 312 -8.19 -1.31 -10.40
C PRO A 312 -8.24 0.20 -10.52
N VAL A 313 -7.36 0.85 -9.77
CA VAL A 313 -7.12 2.29 -9.80
C VAL A 313 -5.73 2.53 -10.40
N SER A 314 -5.62 3.41 -11.40
CA SER A 314 -4.34 3.69 -12.06
C SER A 314 -3.34 4.39 -11.14
N GLY A 315 -2.04 4.31 -11.45
CA GLY A 315 -1.00 4.97 -10.67
C GLY A 315 -1.16 6.48 -10.58
N GLU A 316 -1.65 7.10 -11.66
CA GLU A 316 -1.95 8.54 -11.71
C GLU A 316 -3.12 8.89 -10.79
N ALA A 317 -4.16 8.07 -10.75
CA ALA A 317 -5.30 8.27 -9.86
C ALA A 317 -4.90 8.10 -8.38
N VAL A 318 -4.08 7.07 -8.05
CA VAL A 318 -3.51 6.92 -6.71
C VAL A 318 -2.65 8.13 -6.33
N GLN A 319 -1.79 8.61 -7.23
CA GLN A 319 -1.00 9.83 -7.02
C GLN A 319 -1.87 11.05 -6.69
N LYS A 320 -2.98 11.20 -7.41
CA LYS A 320 -3.95 12.29 -7.18
C LYS A 320 -4.61 12.18 -5.81
N ILE A 321 -5.04 10.97 -5.39
CA ILE A 321 -5.60 10.74 -4.05
C ILE A 321 -4.60 11.18 -2.98
N VAL A 322 -3.34 10.74 -3.08
CA VAL A 322 -2.29 11.13 -2.13
C VAL A 322 -2.15 12.66 -2.09
N GLN A 323 -2.05 13.32 -3.24
CA GLN A 323 -1.92 14.77 -3.32
C GLN A 323 -3.12 15.51 -2.72
N GLU A 324 -4.34 15.03 -2.92
CA GLU A 324 -5.56 15.61 -2.37
C GLU A 324 -5.59 15.50 -0.84
N VAL A 325 -5.22 14.33 -0.30
CA VAL A 325 -5.15 14.14 1.15
C VAL A 325 -4.12 15.07 1.80
N TYR A 326 -2.99 15.31 1.16
CA TYR A 326 -1.98 16.26 1.66
C TYR A 326 -2.42 17.74 1.62
N ARG A 327 -3.56 18.06 1.00
CA ARG A 327 -4.21 19.39 1.04
C ARG A 327 -5.19 19.54 2.21
N THR A 328 -5.40 18.50 3.02
CA THR A 328 -6.27 18.56 4.20
C THR A 328 -5.88 19.73 5.11
N PRO A 329 -6.86 20.47 5.66
CA PRO A 329 -6.59 21.55 6.60
C PRO A 329 -5.71 21.09 7.76
N LYS A 330 -4.67 21.87 8.08
CA LYS A 330 -3.69 21.52 9.12
C LYS A 330 -4.32 21.18 10.48
N ALA A 331 -5.41 21.87 10.84
CA ALA A 331 -6.11 21.61 12.09
C ALA A 331 -6.69 20.18 12.13
N ILE A 332 -7.29 19.71 11.04
CA ILE A 332 -7.85 18.35 10.95
C ILE A 332 -6.73 17.31 10.94
N ALA A 333 -5.66 17.55 10.17
CA ALA A 333 -4.49 16.65 10.16
C ALA A 333 -3.86 16.55 11.57
N ALA A 334 -3.73 17.68 12.30
CA ALA A 334 -3.22 17.71 13.66
C ALA A 334 -4.15 16.98 14.65
N ALA A 335 -5.47 17.13 14.52
CA ALA A 335 -6.43 16.41 15.35
C ALA A 335 -6.30 14.90 15.15
N VAL A 336 -6.24 14.42 13.90
CA VAL A 336 -6.01 12.98 13.61
C VAL A 336 -4.65 12.52 14.12
N ALA A 337 -3.60 13.32 13.95
CA ALA A 337 -2.25 13.01 14.44
C ALA A 337 -2.24 12.76 15.97
N GLN A 338 -2.95 13.58 16.74
CA GLN A 338 -3.08 13.39 18.20
C GLN A 338 -3.81 12.09 18.58
N MET A 339 -4.70 11.61 17.73
CA MET A 339 -5.46 10.37 17.98
C MET A 339 -4.64 9.12 17.70
N VAL A 340 -3.75 9.17 16.67
CA VAL A 340 -3.06 7.97 16.17
C VAL A 340 -1.63 7.79 16.69
N ASN A 341 -0.99 8.84 17.15
CA ASN A 341 0.34 8.81 17.77
C ASN A 341 0.24 8.70 19.31
#